data_710af83d49da206e1b0411ab58214ed9
#
_entry.id   710af83d49da206e1b0411ab58214ed9
#
_cell.length_a   1.000
_cell.length_b   1.000
_cell.length_c   1.000
_cell.angle_alpha   90.00
_cell.angle_beta   90.00
_cell.angle_gamma   90.00
#
_symmetry.space_group_name_H-M   'P 1'
#
loop_
_entity.id
_entity.type
_entity.pdbx_description
1 polymer ?
#
loop_
_entity_poly.entity_id
_entity_poly.type
_entity_poly.pdbx_seq_one_letter_code
_entity_poly.pdbx_strand_id
1 'polypeptide(L)'
;MPLPNHEELIPPGLLIAENKIGSHSDPAAAEKEFREYGRLQIENWVTHGYVTPASHVLDVGCGLGRVAQSLPGFLTSGTYTGIDVTKSSTDWCSKSYCAFPNFRFIHADLSNSHYNPHGSDAKSAARYSFPVDDGTMDFIWSTSLFTHMRIEEVDNYLGEMARVAKQGTHIWNTYFILDDVSEPLARAGIPGGALRFPIDGGLYMTEGNPDHVIAFYLDRLRELHEKHGLEVVHVGFGGWCGRPGTEGPGQDVIVARKR
;
A
#
# COMPACT_ATOMS: atom_id res chain seq x y z
N MET A 1 6.67 -10.89 -21.57
CA MET A 1 7.28 -9.72 -22.22
C MET A 1 7.95 -8.90 -21.13
N PRO A 2 9.15 -8.33 -21.37
CA PRO A 2 9.72 -7.40 -20.39
C PRO A 2 8.80 -6.21 -20.22
N LEU A 3 8.70 -5.70 -18.98
CA LEU A 3 7.92 -4.49 -18.69
C LEU A 3 8.58 -3.28 -19.36
N PRO A 4 7.79 -2.32 -19.85
CA PRO A 4 8.31 -1.07 -20.38
C PRO A 4 9.11 -0.31 -19.32
N ASN A 5 10.11 0.44 -19.74
CA ASN A 5 10.90 1.32 -18.88
C ASN A 5 10.65 2.78 -19.28
N HIS A 6 10.09 3.54 -18.35
CA HIS A 6 9.75 4.94 -18.52
C HIS A 6 10.54 5.79 -17.52
N GLU A 7 11.75 6.17 -17.92
CA GLU A 7 12.66 6.99 -17.09
C GLU A 7 12.00 8.31 -16.65
N GLU A 8 11.17 8.90 -17.52
CA GLU A 8 10.44 10.14 -17.27
C GLU A 8 9.39 10.04 -16.14
N LEU A 9 9.02 8.81 -15.75
CA LEU A 9 8.06 8.53 -14.67
C LEU A 9 8.73 8.23 -13.33
N ILE A 10 10.08 8.30 -13.29
CA ILE A 10 10.82 8.19 -12.03
C ILE A 10 10.92 9.57 -11.41
N PRO A 11 10.39 9.79 -10.21
CA PRO A 11 10.55 11.07 -9.52
C PRO A 11 12.02 11.35 -9.22
N PRO A 12 12.45 12.63 -9.19
CA PRO A 12 13.78 12.97 -8.70
C PRO A 12 14.03 12.40 -7.30
N GLY A 13 15.22 11.87 -7.05
CA GLY A 13 15.55 11.19 -5.78
C GLY A 13 15.35 12.07 -4.54
N LEU A 14 15.52 13.39 -4.66
CA LEU A 14 15.18 14.33 -3.58
C LEU A 14 13.69 14.31 -3.28
N LEU A 15 12.82 14.29 -4.29
CA LEU A 15 11.37 14.22 -4.10
C LEU A 15 10.95 12.90 -3.47
N ILE A 16 11.60 11.79 -3.86
CA ILE A 16 11.39 10.46 -3.23
C ILE A 16 11.74 10.52 -1.75
N ALA A 17 12.88 11.09 -1.39
CA ALA A 17 13.33 11.22 -0.01
C ALA A 17 12.42 12.14 0.82
N GLU A 18 11.96 13.26 0.28
CA GLU A 18 11.02 14.19 0.94
C GLU A 18 9.68 13.51 1.24
N ASN A 19 9.23 12.60 0.38
CA ASN A 19 8.00 11.81 0.60
C ASN A 19 8.23 10.54 1.42
N LYS A 20 9.42 10.36 2.03
CA LYS A 20 9.76 9.24 2.91
C LYS A 20 9.59 7.85 2.26
N ILE A 21 9.77 7.78 0.96
CA ILE A 21 9.69 6.52 0.19
C ILE A 21 11.08 5.88 0.18
N GLY A 22 11.18 4.71 0.79
CA GLY A 22 12.47 4.02 0.95
C GLY A 22 13.31 4.55 2.12
N SER A 23 14.52 3.99 2.26
CA SER A 23 15.40 4.26 3.41
C SER A 23 16.70 5.00 3.04
N HIS A 24 16.84 5.46 1.78
CA HIS A 24 18.08 6.02 1.30
C HIS A 24 18.14 7.55 1.45
N SER A 25 19.25 8.03 2.02
CA SER A 25 19.62 9.44 1.99
C SER A 25 20.31 9.85 0.69
N ASP A 26 20.79 8.87 -0.10
CA ASP A 26 21.36 9.08 -1.43
C ASP A 26 20.26 9.13 -2.50
N PRO A 27 20.07 10.25 -3.22
CA PRO A 27 19.06 10.39 -4.25
C PRO A 27 19.12 9.34 -5.37
N ALA A 28 20.33 8.98 -5.82
CA ALA A 28 20.51 8.00 -6.89
C ALA A 28 20.12 6.58 -6.43
N ALA A 29 20.44 6.23 -5.19
CA ALA A 29 20.03 4.97 -4.61
C ALA A 29 18.50 4.92 -4.41
N ALA A 30 17.89 6.04 -4.01
CA ALA A 30 16.43 6.16 -3.86
C ALA A 30 15.70 5.97 -5.21
N GLU A 31 16.18 6.57 -6.29
CA GLU A 31 15.62 6.39 -7.63
C GLU A 31 15.73 4.94 -8.11
N LYS A 32 16.88 4.31 -7.89
CA LYS A 32 17.10 2.90 -8.24
C LYS A 32 16.15 1.99 -7.49
N GLU A 33 16.05 2.15 -6.17
CA GLU A 33 15.13 1.35 -5.33
C GLU A 33 13.67 1.56 -5.74
N PHE A 34 13.26 2.81 -5.99
CA PHE A 34 11.92 3.16 -6.44
C PHE A 34 11.54 2.40 -7.71
N ARG A 35 12.41 2.43 -8.71
CA ARG A 35 12.24 1.73 -9.98
C ARG A 35 12.15 0.22 -9.81
N GLU A 36 13.14 -0.34 -9.12
CA GLU A 36 13.29 -1.79 -8.97
C GLU A 36 12.14 -2.38 -8.18
N TYR A 37 11.71 -1.72 -7.12
CA TYR A 37 10.56 -2.15 -6.32
C TYR A 37 9.29 -2.29 -7.18
N GLY A 38 8.91 -1.24 -7.93
CA GLY A 38 7.71 -1.27 -8.76
C GLY A 38 7.76 -2.37 -9.83
N ARG A 39 8.91 -2.50 -10.51
CA ARG A 39 9.12 -3.55 -11.51
C ARG A 39 8.96 -4.95 -10.92
N LEU A 40 9.61 -5.24 -9.81
CA LEU A 40 9.55 -6.55 -9.15
C LEU A 40 8.14 -6.89 -8.67
N GLN A 41 7.41 -5.91 -8.15
CA GLN A 41 6.01 -6.14 -7.73
C GLN A 41 5.13 -6.52 -8.92
N ILE A 42 5.19 -5.78 -10.02
CA ILE A 42 4.38 -6.08 -11.21
C ILE A 42 4.78 -7.44 -11.81
N GLU A 43 6.07 -7.74 -11.93
CA GLU A 43 6.53 -9.06 -12.43
C GLU A 43 5.99 -10.21 -11.56
N ASN A 44 6.03 -10.04 -10.23
CA ASN A 44 5.47 -11.01 -9.30
C ASN A 44 3.96 -11.21 -9.52
N TRP A 45 3.18 -10.11 -9.58
CA TRP A 45 1.73 -10.19 -9.76
C TRP A 45 1.31 -10.75 -11.13
N VAL A 46 2.06 -10.43 -12.19
CA VAL A 46 1.86 -11.02 -13.53
C VAL A 46 2.14 -12.52 -13.52
N THR A 47 3.22 -12.94 -12.85
CA THR A 47 3.59 -14.35 -12.72
C THR A 47 2.52 -15.16 -11.99
N HIS A 48 1.86 -14.55 -10.98
CA HIS A 48 0.75 -15.19 -10.26
C HIS A 48 -0.61 -15.04 -10.96
N GLY A 49 -0.66 -14.38 -12.11
CA GLY A 49 -1.90 -14.16 -12.86
C GLY A 49 -2.86 -13.16 -12.23
N TYR A 50 -2.39 -12.32 -11.30
CA TYR A 50 -3.22 -11.30 -10.65
C TYR A 50 -3.46 -10.10 -11.55
N VAL A 51 -2.51 -9.76 -12.42
CA VAL A 51 -2.58 -8.60 -13.31
C VAL A 51 -2.32 -9.03 -14.76
N THR A 52 -3.13 -8.53 -15.67
CA THR A 52 -3.05 -8.73 -17.13
C THR A 52 -3.04 -7.38 -17.85
N PRO A 53 -2.68 -7.30 -19.14
CA PRO A 53 -2.76 -6.06 -19.92
C PRO A 53 -4.16 -5.43 -20.00
N ALA A 54 -5.22 -6.18 -19.71
CA ALA A 54 -6.60 -5.73 -19.74
C ALA A 54 -7.17 -5.40 -18.35
N SER A 55 -6.39 -5.56 -17.27
CA SER A 55 -6.87 -5.39 -15.89
C SER A 55 -7.16 -3.92 -15.57
N HIS A 56 -8.29 -3.67 -14.92
CA HIS A 56 -8.59 -2.42 -14.23
C HIS A 56 -8.04 -2.52 -12.81
N VAL A 57 -7.05 -1.72 -12.47
CA VAL A 57 -6.31 -1.85 -11.20
C VAL A 57 -6.46 -0.63 -10.31
N LEU A 58 -6.49 -0.86 -9.00
CA LEU A 58 -6.57 0.18 -7.97
C LEU A 58 -5.38 0.10 -7.02
N ASP A 59 -4.64 1.21 -6.92
CA ASP A 59 -3.51 1.43 -6.02
C ASP A 59 -3.94 2.36 -4.88
N VAL A 60 -4.12 1.81 -3.69
CA VAL A 60 -4.56 2.58 -2.52
C VAL A 60 -3.34 2.97 -1.68
N GLY A 61 -3.08 4.27 -1.59
CA GLY A 61 -1.82 4.81 -1.07
C GLY A 61 -0.73 4.81 -2.15
N CYS A 62 -1.05 5.33 -3.35
CA CYS A 62 -0.16 5.25 -4.50
C CYS A 62 1.12 6.10 -4.38
N GLY A 63 1.14 7.10 -3.48
CA GLY A 63 2.26 8.01 -3.30
C GLY A 63 2.69 8.65 -4.63
N LEU A 64 4.00 8.65 -4.87
CA LEU A 64 4.62 9.13 -6.12
C LEU A 64 4.52 8.13 -7.28
N GLY A 65 3.70 7.08 -7.18
CA GLY A 65 3.50 6.10 -8.26
C GLY A 65 4.62 5.06 -8.35
N ARG A 66 5.18 4.60 -7.22
CA ARG A 66 6.28 3.63 -7.19
C ARG A 66 5.99 2.33 -7.95
N VAL A 67 4.75 1.86 -7.89
CA VAL A 67 4.30 0.70 -8.67
C VAL A 67 3.78 1.13 -10.05
N ALA A 68 3.07 2.25 -10.10
CA ALA A 68 2.47 2.79 -11.32
C ALA A 68 3.47 2.94 -12.47
N GLN A 69 4.72 3.35 -12.19
CA GLN A 69 5.75 3.62 -13.21
C GLN A 69 6.10 2.40 -14.10
N SER A 70 5.77 1.21 -13.66
CA SER A 70 6.00 -0.02 -14.42
C SER A 70 4.79 -0.49 -15.25
N LEU A 71 3.67 0.22 -15.22
CA LEU A 71 2.41 -0.17 -15.87
C LEU A 71 2.13 0.50 -17.22
N PRO A 72 2.64 1.72 -17.55
CA PRO A 72 2.46 2.31 -18.88
C PRO A 72 3.01 1.40 -19.97
N GLY A 73 2.24 1.19 -21.04
CA GLY A 73 2.58 0.24 -22.10
C GLY A 73 2.33 -1.24 -21.73
N PHE A 74 2.25 -1.61 -20.46
CA PHE A 74 1.77 -2.93 -20.03
C PHE A 74 0.24 -2.97 -20.03
N LEU A 75 -0.43 -2.01 -19.41
CA LEU A 75 -1.90 -1.90 -19.44
C LEU A 75 -2.36 -1.35 -20.79
N THR A 76 -2.55 -2.23 -21.79
CA THR A 76 -2.90 -1.83 -23.16
C THR A 76 -4.38 -1.56 -23.36
N SER A 77 -5.25 -2.25 -22.62
CA SER A 77 -6.72 -2.04 -22.60
C SER A 77 -7.28 -1.91 -21.19
N GLY A 78 -6.46 -2.13 -20.18
CA GLY A 78 -6.79 -1.90 -18.78
C GLY A 78 -6.60 -0.44 -18.36
N THR A 79 -6.97 -0.14 -17.12
CA THR A 79 -6.84 1.18 -16.52
C THR A 79 -6.14 1.12 -15.16
N TYR A 80 -5.46 2.20 -14.81
CA TYR A 80 -4.90 2.41 -13.48
C TYR A 80 -5.63 3.54 -12.77
N THR A 81 -5.99 3.31 -11.51
CA THR A 81 -6.46 4.34 -10.59
C THR A 81 -5.60 4.32 -9.33
N GLY A 82 -4.94 5.44 -9.03
CA GLY A 82 -4.21 5.66 -7.77
C GLY A 82 -4.96 6.60 -6.86
N ILE A 83 -5.03 6.29 -5.56
CA ILE A 83 -5.62 7.17 -4.53
C ILE A 83 -4.54 7.44 -3.48
N ASP A 84 -4.32 8.70 -3.11
CA ASP A 84 -3.39 9.08 -2.05
C ASP A 84 -3.85 10.33 -1.29
N VAL A 85 -3.47 10.45 -0.03
CA VAL A 85 -3.77 11.61 0.83
C VAL A 85 -2.79 12.77 0.62
N THR A 86 -1.64 12.51 0.00
CA THR A 86 -0.58 13.49 -0.24
C THR A 86 -0.83 14.23 -1.53
N LYS A 87 -1.28 15.49 -1.43
CA LYS A 87 -1.63 16.30 -2.61
C LYS A 87 -0.45 16.49 -3.56
N SER A 88 0.74 16.77 -3.05
CA SER A 88 1.93 16.97 -3.89
C SER A 88 2.28 15.73 -4.70
N SER A 89 2.10 14.53 -4.13
CA SER A 89 2.33 13.26 -4.83
C SER A 89 1.33 13.04 -5.96
N THR A 90 0.02 13.23 -5.70
CA THR A 90 -1.02 13.07 -6.71
C THR A 90 -0.94 14.12 -7.82
N ASP A 91 -0.56 15.37 -7.48
CA ASP A 91 -0.33 16.43 -8.48
C ASP A 91 0.88 16.09 -9.38
N TRP A 92 1.99 15.60 -8.78
CA TRP A 92 3.15 15.16 -9.54
C TRP A 92 2.80 14.01 -10.48
N CYS A 93 2.12 12.98 -9.98
CA CYS A 93 1.68 11.85 -10.79
C CYS A 93 0.76 12.29 -11.92
N SER A 94 -0.26 13.10 -11.63
CA SER A 94 -1.21 13.59 -12.64
C SER A 94 -0.51 14.35 -13.78
N LYS A 95 0.53 15.11 -13.45
CA LYS A 95 1.33 15.82 -14.44
C LYS A 95 2.23 14.88 -15.24
N SER A 96 2.94 13.97 -14.57
CA SER A 96 3.92 13.08 -15.22
C SER A 96 3.24 12.04 -16.11
N TYR A 97 2.05 11.57 -15.73
CA TYR A 97 1.29 10.57 -16.48
C TYR A 97 0.30 11.16 -17.49
N CYS A 98 0.35 12.46 -17.80
CA CYS A 98 -0.60 13.11 -18.70
C CYS A 98 -0.66 12.52 -20.12
N ALA A 99 0.41 11.86 -20.58
CA ALA A 99 0.48 11.15 -21.87
C ALA A 99 -0.24 9.77 -21.85
N PHE A 100 -0.67 9.30 -20.68
CA PHE A 100 -1.30 7.98 -20.50
C PHE A 100 -2.76 8.15 -20.06
N PRO A 101 -3.74 8.28 -21.00
CA PRO A 101 -5.13 8.62 -20.68
C PRO A 101 -5.88 7.55 -19.88
N ASN A 102 -5.33 6.34 -19.81
CA ASN A 102 -5.84 5.24 -18.99
C ASN A 102 -5.31 5.24 -17.55
N PHE A 103 -4.53 6.28 -17.15
CA PHE A 103 -4.06 6.47 -15.77
C PHE A 103 -4.76 7.64 -15.12
N ARG A 104 -5.24 7.45 -13.90
CA ARG A 104 -5.92 8.46 -13.09
C ARG A 104 -5.37 8.46 -11.67
N PHE A 105 -5.07 9.65 -11.14
CA PHE A 105 -4.63 9.85 -9.77
C PHE A 105 -5.63 10.74 -9.03
N ILE A 106 -5.99 10.37 -7.82
CA ILE A 106 -7.05 11.00 -7.03
C ILE A 106 -6.47 11.42 -5.69
N HIS A 107 -6.55 12.70 -5.38
CA HIS A 107 -6.23 13.22 -4.06
C HIS A 107 -7.41 12.97 -3.11
N ALA A 108 -7.18 12.15 -2.07
CA ALA A 108 -8.10 11.95 -0.96
C ALA A 108 -7.72 12.94 0.16
N ASP A 109 -8.41 14.07 0.23
CA ASP A 109 -8.15 15.09 1.25
C ASP A 109 -8.66 14.63 2.62
N LEU A 110 -7.89 13.74 3.26
CA LEU A 110 -8.14 13.17 4.59
C LEU A 110 -7.04 13.59 5.54
N SER A 111 -7.40 13.87 6.79
CA SER A 111 -6.42 14.14 7.84
C SER A 111 -5.66 12.86 8.20
N ASN A 112 -4.33 12.94 8.18
CA ASN A 112 -3.41 11.94 8.70
C ASN A 112 -2.22 12.63 9.33
N SER A 113 -1.93 12.36 10.59
CA SER A 113 -0.92 13.10 11.36
C SER A 113 0.50 12.98 10.78
N HIS A 114 0.78 11.98 9.97
CA HIS A 114 2.09 11.71 9.39
C HIS A 114 2.24 12.26 7.95
N TYR A 115 1.23 12.05 7.10
CA TYR A 115 1.31 12.35 5.66
C TYR A 115 0.49 13.57 5.22
N ASN A 116 -0.60 13.88 5.91
CA ASN A 116 -1.46 15.03 5.60
C ASN A 116 -2.00 15.67 6.89
N PRO A 117 -1.14 16.29 7.72
CA PRO A 117 -1.54 16.85 9.03
C PRO A 117 -2.51 18.04 8.92
N HIS A 118 -2.64 18.62 7.73
CA HIS A 118 -3.55 19.74 7.42
C HIS A 118 -4.74 19.30 6.54
N GLY A 119 -4.93 17.99 6.36
CA GLY A 119 -6.07 17.44 5.65
C GLY A 119 -7.40 17.76 6.33
N SER A 120 -8.48 17.57 5.61
CA SER A 120 -9.82 17.85 6.11
C SER A 120 -10.21 16.89 7.24
N ASP A 121 -10.34 17.40 8.46
CA ASP A 121 -10.88 16.63 9.60
C ASP A 121 -12.36 16.28 9.43
N ALA A 122 -13.07 16.92 8.51
CA ALA A 122 -14.46 16.60 8.18
C ALA A 122 -14.62 15.25 7.46
N LYS A 123 -13.50 14.70 6.92
CA LYS A 123 -13.47 13.43 6.21
C LYS A 123 -12.53 12.48 6.93
N SER A 124 -13.07 11.55 7.68
CA SER A 124 -12.28 10.49 8.33
C SER A 124 -11.99 9.35 7.36
N ALA A 125 -10.77 8.81 7.39
CA ALA A 125 -10.41 7.58 6.67
C ALA A 125 -11.32 6.40 7.05
N ALA A 126 -11.81 6.36 8.30
CA ALA A 126 -12.78 5.36 8.77
C ALA A 126 -14.18 5.46 8.12
N ARG A 127 -14.43 6.46 7.27
CA ARG A 127 -15.72 6.66 6.55
C ARG A 127 -15.50 7.11 5.11
N TYR A 128 -14.29 7.11 4.63
CA TYR A 128 -14.00 7.51 3.26
C TYR A 128 -14.50 6.46 2.29
N SER A 129 -15.28 6.89 1.30
CA SER A 129 -15.70 6.04 0.20
C SER A 129 -14.80 6.31 -1.00
N PHE A 130 -14.24 5.25 -1.58
CA PHE A 130 -13.40 5.37 -2.77
C PHE A 130 -14.25 5.88 -3.95
N PRO A 131 -13.80 6.90 -4.69
CA PRO A 131 -14.50 7.41 -5.86
C PRO A 131 -14.32 6.48 -7.07
N VAL A 132 -14.71 5.23 -6.88
CA VAL A 132 -14.60 4.10 -7.79
C VAL A 132 -15.92 3.33 -7.72
N ASP A 133 -16.46 2.93 -8.86
CA ASP A 133 -17.71 2.21 -8.94
C ASP A 133 -17.62 0.77 -8.41
N ASP A 134 -18.74 0.25 -7.91
CA ASP A 134 -18.83 -1.10 -7.36
C ASP A 134 -18.47 -2.17 -8.38
N GLY A 135 -17.67 -3.15 -7.99
CA GLY A 135 -17.40 -4.33 -8.80
C GLY A 135 -16.71 -4.03 -10.14
N THR A 136 -15.84 -3.03 -10.19
CA THR A 136 -15.15 -2.63 -11.42
C THR A 136 -13.67 -3.00 -11.47
N MET A 137 -13.03 -3.26 -10.33
CA MET A 137 -11.60 -3.53 -10.26
C MET A 137 -11.27 -5.01 -10.38
N ASP A 138 -10.25 -5.34 -11.19
CA ASP A 138 -9.74 -6.70 -11.43
C ASP A 138 -8.59 -7.06 -10.47
N PHE A 139 -7.88 -6.07 -9.94
CA PHE A 139 -6.84 -6.24 -8.93
C PHE A 139 -6.69 -4.97 -8.10
N ILE A 140 -6.48 -5.13 -6.79
CA ILE A 140 -6.34 -4.03 -5.84
C ILE A 140 -5.12 -4.28 -4.96
N TRP A 141 -4.36 -3.24 -4.68
CA TRP A 141 -3.28 -3.34 -3.71
C TRP A 141 -3.12 -2.09 -2.86
N SER A 142 -2.45 -2.29 -1.72
CA SER A 142 -1.85 -1.20 -0.95
C SER A 142 -0.45 -1.59 -0.47
N THR A 143 0.47 -0.64 -0.53
CA THR A 143 1.86 -0.84 -0.09
C THR A 143 2.20 0.17 0.98
N SER A 144 2.61 -0.29 2.16
CA SER A 144 2.99 0.56 3.30
C SER A 144 1.90 1.55 3.72
N LEU A 145 0.62 1.20 3.52
CA LEU A 145 -0.52 2.01 3.88
C LEU A 145 -1.03 1.65 5.28
N PHE A 146 -1.37 0.39 5.49
CA PHE A 146 -2.01 -0.07 6.73
C PHE A 146 -1.08 -0.04 7.96
N THR A 147 0.21 0.12 7.76
CA THR A 147 1.18 0.38 8.84
C THR A 147 1.08 1.80 9.43
N HIS A 148 0.20 2.65 8.89
CA HIS A 148 -0.04 4.05 9.29
C HIS A 148 -1.52 4.38 9.52
N MET A 149 -2.36 3.36 9.64
CA MET A 149 -3.81 3.49 9.80
C MET A 149 -4.30 2.75 11.04
N ARG A 150 -5.30 3.31 11.74
CA ARG A 150 -5.94 2.67 12.87
C ARG A 150 -6.87 1.56 12.40
N ILE A 151 -7.26 0.66 13.31
CA ILE A 151 -8.02 -0.53 12.94
C ILE A 151 -9.39 -0.22 12.33
N GLU A 152 -10.06 0.85 12.79
CA GLU A 152 -11.33 1.31 12.23
C GLU A 152 -11.19 1.87 10.80
N GLU A 153 -10.01 2.41 10.46
CA GLU A 153 -9.69 2.88 9.12
C GLU A 153 -9.35 1.70 8.21
N VAL A 154 -8.58 0.73 8.71
CA VAL A 154 -8.30 -0.53 8.02
C VAL A 154 -9.60 -1.27 7.72
N ASP A 155 -10.52 -1.35 8.69
CA ASP A 155 -11.85 -1.96 8.54
C ASP A 155 -12.64 -1.30 7.39
N ASN A 156 -12.72 0.03 7.37
CA ASN A 156 -13.40 0.75 6.30
C ASN A 156 -12.75 0.52 4.94
N TYR A 157 -11.42 0.58 4.85
CA TYR A 157 -10.70 0.42 3.59
C TYR A 157 -10.82 -1.00 3.03
N LEU A 158 -10.80 -2.04 3.87
CA LEU A 158 -11.07 -3.41 3.44
C LEU A 158 -12.50 -3.55 2.92
N GLY A 159 -13.48 -2.90 3.55
CA GLY A 159 -14.86 -2.83 3.06
C GLY A 159 -14.97 -2.15 1.70
N GLU A 160 -14.30 -1.02 1.51
CA GLU A 160 -14.29 -0.30 0.24
C GLU A 160 -13.53 -1.07 -0.86
N MET A 161 -12.38 -1.71 -0.53
CA MET A 161 -11.70 -2.61 -1.46
C MET A 161 -12.62 -3.77 -1.88
N ALA A 162 -13.35 -4.37 -0.93
CA ALA A 162 -14.32 -5.41 -1.23
C ALA A 162 -15.48 -4.89 -2.11
N ARG A 163 -15.98 -3.67 -1.87
CA ARG A 163 -17.06 -3.06 -2.66
C ARG A 163 -16.66 -2.88 -4.12
N VAL A 164 -15.48 -2.29 -4.37
CA VAL A 164 -15.03 -1.94 -5.73
C VAL A 164 -14.45 -3.13 -6.50
N ALA A 165 -14.04 -4.19 -5.81
CA ALA A 165 -13.52 -5.42 -6.41
C ALA A 165 -14.61 -6.20 -7.17
N LYS A 166 -14.30 -6.76 -8.32
CA LYS A 166 -15.13 -7.79 -8.97
C LYS A 166 -15.10 -9.08 -8.15
N GLN A 167 -16.08 -9.95 -8.38
CA GLN A 167 -16.10 -11.29 -7.79
C GLN A 167 -14.84 -12.07 -8.20
N GLY A 168 -14.18 -12.71 -7.25
CA GLY A 168 -12.94 -13.47 -7.47
C GLY A 168 -11.66 -12.62 -7.54
N THR A 169 -11.76 -11.29 -7.47
CA THR A 169 -10.61 -10.37 -7.47
C THR A 169 -9.68 -10.64 -6.30
N HIS A 170 -8.37 -10.64 -6.58
CA HIS A 170 -7.35 -10.67 -5.54
C HIS A 170 -7.03 -9.24 -5.05
N ILE A 171 -6.85 -9.14 -3.73
CA ILE A 171 -6.48 -7.92 -3.03
C ILE A 171 -5.18 -8.19 -2.28
N TRP A 172 -4.13 -7.42 -2.58
CA TRP A 172 -2.78 -7.61 -2.05
C TRP A 172 -2.40 -6.42 -1.18
N ASN A 173 -2.19 -6.64 0.12
CA ASN A 173 -1.90 -5.57 1.06
C ASN A 173 -0.68 -5.90 1.94
N THR A 174 0.10 -4.86 2.29
CA THR A 174 1.20 -5.01 3.24
C THR A 174 0.82 -4.54 4.64
N TYR A 175 1.42 -5.22 5.63
CA TYR A 175 1.23 -4.97 7.06
C TYR A 175 2.53 -5.16 7.83
N PHE A 176 2.53 -4.75 9.10
CA PHE A 176 3.34 -5.36 10.14
C PHE A 176 2.43 -6.29 10.95
N ILE A 177 2.66 -7.61 10.86
CA ILE A 177 1.80 -8.62 11.48
C ILE A 177 2.42 -9.10 12.80
N LEU A 178 1.63 -9.05 13.86
CA LEU A 178 1.98 -9.60 15.17
C LEU A 178 1.47 -11.03 15.29
N ASP A 179 2.36 -11.90 15.69
CA ASP A 179 2.12 -13.29 16.09
C ASP A 179 3.11 -13.70 17.19
N ASP A 180 3.11 -14.95 17.60
CA ASP A 180 3.98 -15.47 18.66
C ASP A 180 5.49 -15.29 18.37
N VAL A 181 5.88 -15.14 17.10
CA VAL A 181 7.28 -14.91 16.69
C VAL A 181 7.62 -13.43 16.60
N SER A 182 6.78 -12.64 15.91
CA SER A 182 7.08 -11.23 15.62
C SER A 182 6.83 -10.31 16.81
N GLU A 183 5.85 -10.58 17.67
CA GLU A 183 5.55 -9.69 18.80
C GLU A 183 6.73 -9.51 19.77
N PRO A 184 7.40 -10.56 20.28
CA PRO A 184 8.55 -10.36 21.14
C PRO A 184 9.71 -9.64 20.45
N LEU A 185 9.94 -9.87 19.17
CA LEU A 185 10.96 -9.19 18.38
C LEU A 185 10.63 -7.70 18.21
N ALA A 186 9.38 -7.38 17.86
CA ALA A 186 8.90 -6.01 17.68
C ALA A 186 8.94 -5.20 18.99
N ARG A 187 8.64 -5.84 20.12
CA ARG A 187 8.76 -5.22 21.46
C ARG A 187 10.21 -5.02 21.90
N ALA A 188 11.12 -5.89 21.50
CA ALA A 188 12.55 -5.74 21.78
C ALA A 188 13.17 -4.59 20.97
N GLY A 189 12.72 -4.35 19.75
CA GLY A 189 13.11 -3.23 18.89
C GLY A 189 13.29 -3.63 17.43
N ILE A 190 12.83 -2.77 16.56
CA ILE A 190 12.97 -2.83 15.10
C ILE A 190 13.65 -1.54 14.61
N PRO A 191 14.07 -1.44 13.34
CA PRO A 191 14.53 -0.16 12.80
C PRO A 191 13.49 0.96 13.04
N GLY A 192 13.91 2.06 13.66
CA GLY A 192 13.04 3.19 14.03
C GLY A 192 12.50 3.17 15.46
N GLY A 193 12.52 2.03 16.18
CA GLY A 193 12.05 1.95 17.56
C GLY A 193 11.47 0.59 17.96
N ALA A 194 10.68 0.57 19.01
CA ALA A 194 10.01 -0.64 19.49
C ALA A 194 8.49 -0.43 19.55
N LEU A 195 7.73 -1.45 19.17
CA LEU A 195 6.28 -1.45 19.26
C LEU A 195 5.85 -1.81 20.70
N ARG A 196 5.48 -0.81 21.49
CA ARG A 196 5.26 -0.97 22.95
C ARG A 196 3.87 -0.57 23.41
N PHE A 197 3.23 0.35 22.70
CA PHE A 197 1.99 0.93 23.14
C PHE A 197 0.80 0.14 22.58
N PRO A 198 -0.13 -0.33 23.45
CA PRO A 198 -1.29 -1.07 22.98
C PRO A 198 -2.28 -0.15 22.27
N ILE A 199 -2.91 -0.69 21.22
CA ILE A 199 -4.04 -0.11 20.52
C ILE A 199 -5.03 -1.23 20.20
N ASP A 200 -6.27 -0.91 19.83
CA ASP A 200 -7.22 -1.94 19.40
C ASP A 200 -6.65 -2.75 18.23
N GLY A 201 -6.62 -4.06 18.40
CA GLY A 201 -6.12 -5.02 17.42
C GLY A 201 -4.60 -5.08 17.25
N GLY A 202 -3.78 -4.33 18.03
CA GLY A 202 -2.35 -4.33 17.81
C GLY A 202 -1.49 -3.52 18.76
N LEU A 203 -0.34 -3.11 18.26
CA LEU A 203 0.66 -2.29 18.95
C LEU A 203 1.12 -1.15 18.05
N TYR A 204 1.48 0.01 18.65
CA TYR A 204 2.11 1.10 17.93
C TYR A 204 3.43 1.54 18.57
N MET A 205 4.23 2.30 17.77
CA MET A 205 5.62 2.61 18.12
C MET A 205 5.78 3.88 18.94
N THR A 206 5.15 4.98 18.55
CA THR A 206 5.42 6.32 19.09
C THR A 206 4.31 6.76 20.02
N GLU A 207 4.60 6.94 21.31
CA GLU A 207 3.63 7.36 22.31
C GLU A 207 2.85 8.61 21.87
N GLY A 208 1.52 8.52 21.93
CA GLY A 208 0.63 9.61 21.52
C GLY A 208 0.49 9.81 20.01
N ASN A 209 1.23 9.06 19.17
CA ASN A 209 1.13 9.13 17.72
C ASN A 209 1.04 7.72 17.08
N PRO A 210 -0.13 7.09 17.10
CA PRO A 210 -0.30 5.77 16.51
C PRO A 210 -0.12 5.76 14.98
N ASP A 211 -0.42 6.85 14.28
CA ASP A 211 -0.33 6.91 12.82
C ASP A 211 1.12 6.81 12.30
N HIS A 212 2.13 6.86 13.19
CA HIS A 212 3.53 6.76 12.79
C HIS A 212 3.91 5.33 12.35
N VAL A 213 3.70 4.32 13.19
CA VAL A 213 3.90 2.89 12.87
C VAL A 213 2.98 2.04 13.73
N ILE A 214 2.15 1.24 13.08
CA ILE A 214 1.23 0.28 13.72
C ILE A 214 1.52 -1.12 13.18
N ALA A 215 1.44 -2.12 14.08
CA ALA A 215 1.39 -3.53 13.74
C ALA A 215 0.11 -4.15 14.33
N PHE A 216 -0.49 -5.09 13.61
CA PHE A 216 -1.76 -5.73 13.98
C PHE A 216 -1.60 -7.22 14.22
N TYR A 217 -2.35 -7.76 15.18
CA TYR A 217 -2.45 -9.21 15.37
C TYR A 217 -3.09 -9.89 14.15
N LEU A 218 -2.48 -10.99 13.71
CA LEU A 218 -2.92 -11.72 12.51
C LEU A 218 -4.40 -12.13 12.58
N ASP A 219 -4.84 -12.62 13.75
CA ASP A 219 -6.23 -13.07 13.92
C ASP A 219 -7.21 -11.91 13.75
N ARG A 220 -6.86 -10.72 14.27
CA ARG A 220 -7.67 -9.52 14.09
C ARG A 220 -7.78 -9.10 12.62
N LEU A 221 -6.68 -9.17 11.86
CA LEU A 221 -6.71 -8.91 10.42
C LEU A 221 -7.57 -9.94 9.69
N ARG A 222 -7.50 -11.22 10.05
CA ARG A 222 -8.35 -12.28 9.46
C ARG A 222 -9.84 -12.03 9.70
N GLU A 223 -10.22 -11.67 10.94
CA GLU A 223 -11.60 -11.30 11.28
C GLU A 223 -12.13 -10.15 10.40
N LEU A 224 -11.31 -9.10 10.18
CA LEU A 224 -11.70 -7.97 9.33
C LEU A 224 -11.86 -8.37 7.86
N HIS A 225 -10.96 -9.18 7.33
CA HIS A 225 -11.10 -9.69 5.96
C HIS A 225 -12.39 -10.52 5.81
N GLU A 226 -12.65 -11.46 6.73
CA GLU A 226 -13.84 -12.28 6.70
C GLU A 226 -15.13 -11.46 6.82
N LYS A 227 -15.17 -10.46 7.70
CA LYS A 227 -16.28 -9.51 7.88
C LYS A 227 -16.71 -8.89 6.54
N HIS A 228 -15.77 -8.61 5.65
CA HIS A 228 -16.02 -7.99 4.34
C HIS A 228 -16.11 -9.00 3.18
N GLY A 229 -16.22 -10.31 3.47
CA GLY A 229 -16.31 -11.35 2.44
C GLY A 229 -15.00 -11.54 1.66
N LEU A 230 -13.88 -11.20 2.26
CA LEU A 230 -12.54 -11.38 1.71
C LEU A 230 -11.91 -12.64 2.30
N GLU A 231 -11.75 -13.67 1.48
CA GLU A 231 -11.07 -14.91 1.87
C GLU A 231 -9.55 -14.71 1.85
N VAL A 232 -8.88 -14.80 3.00
CA VAL A 232 -7.42 -14.77 3.06
C VAL A 232 -6.86 -16.05 2.43
N VAL A 233 -6.22 -15.91 1.26
CA VAL A 233 -5.67 -17.04 0.49
C VAL A 233 -4.17 -17.23 0.68
N HIS A 234 -3.47 -16.18 1.13
CA HIS A 234 -2.03 -16.24 1.41
C HIS A 234 -1.64 -15.24 2.50
N VAL A 235 -0.71 -15.65 3.38
CA VAL A 235 0.00 -14.77 4.32
C VAL A 235 1.50 -15.01 4.11
N GLY A 236 2.21 -13.99 3.65
CA GLY A 236 3.66 -14.00 3.50
C GLY A 236 4.31 -13.17 4.60
N PHE A 237 5.30 -13.72 5.28
CA PHE A 237 6.01 -13.00 6.34
C PHE A 237 7.28 -12.35 5.81
N GLY A 238 7.46 -11.07 6.11
CA GLY A 238 8.66 -10.30 5.84
C GLY A 238 9.62 -10.26 7.01
N GLY A 239 10.80 -9.68 6.78
CA GLY A 239 11.85 -9.60 7.81
C GLY A 239 11.88 -8.31 8.61
N TRP A 240 10.81 -7.49 8.57
CA TRP A 240 10.72 -6.18 9.23
C TRP A 240 11.07 -6.18 10.72
N CYS A 241 10.78 -7.27 11.42
CA CYS A 241 11.08 -7.45 12.85
C CYS A 241 12.32 -8.31 13.11
N GLY A 242 13.06 -8.72 12.07
CA GLY A 242 14.17 -9.67 12.21
C GLY A 242 13.70 -11.11 12.39
N ARG A 243 12.53 -11.47 11.85
CA ARG A 243 11.97 -12.83 11.89
C ARG A 243 12.98 -13.84 11.31
N PRO A 244 13.30 -14.93 12.02
CA PRO A 244 14.17 -15.98 11.49
C PRO A 244 13.64 -16.59 10.19
N GLY A 245 14.52 -16.82 9.22
CA GLY A 245 14.18 -17.46 7.94
C GLY A 245 13.57 -16.52 6.90
N THR A 246 13.50 -15.21 7.18
CA THR A 246 13.13 -14.19 6.19
C THR A 246 14.35 -13.43 5.70
N GLU A 247 14.27 -12.92 4.45
CA GLU A 247 15.33 -12.11 3.86
C GLU A 247 14.90 -10.63 3.79
N GLY A 248 15.82 -9.73 4.19
CA GLY A 248 15.64 -8.29 4.10
C GLY A 248 14.54 -7.72 5.03
N PRO A 249 14.36 -6.40 5.04
CA PRO A 249 13.46 -5.68 5.95
C PRO A 249 12.00 -5.58 5.43
N GLY A 250 11.59 -6.42 4.49
CA GLY A 250 10.26 -6.36 3.86
C GLY A 250 9.11 -6.50 4.85
N GLN A 251 7.99 -5.84 4.54
CA GLN A 251 6.74 -5.97 5.28
C GLN A 251 6.08 -7.33 5.02
N ASP A 252 5.19 -7.74 5.93
CA ASP A 252 4.32 -8.90 5.73
C ASP A 252 3.25 -8.60 4.68
N VAL A 253 2.75 -9.65 4.03
CA VAL A 253 1.76 -9.55 2.97
C VAL A 253 0.54 -10.41 3.31
N ILE A 254 -0.65 -9.86 3.13
CA ILE A 254 -1.89 -10.64 3.05
C ILE A 254 -2.43 -10.52 1.64
N VAL A 255 -2.66 -11.67 0.99
CA VAL A 255 -3.45 -11.74 -0.23
C VAL A 255 -4.81 -12.31 0.11
N ALA A 256 -5.85 -11.57 -0.21
CA ALA A 256 -7.23 -12.00 -0.03
C ALA A 256 -7.95 -12.05 -1.38
N ARG A 257 -8.99 -12.87 -1.48
CA ARG A 257 -9.85 -13.00 -2.65
C ARG A 257 -11.29 -12.66 -2.29
N LYS A 258 -11.93 -11.78 -3.08
CA LYS A 258 -13.36 -11.49 -2.92
C LYS A 258 -14.20 -12.74 -3.22
N ARG A 259 -15.02 -13.16 -2.26
CA ARG A 259 -15.99 -14.26 -2.42
C ARG A 259 -17.21 -13.79 -3.20
#